data_84beca65e8389e09caad752e7255cc0a
#
_entry.id   84beca65e8389e09caad752e7255cc0a
#
_cell.length_a   1.000
_cell.length_b   1.000
_cell.length_c   1.000
_cell.angle_alpha   90.00
_cell.angle_beta   90.00
_cell.angle_gamma   90.00
#
_symmetry.space_group_name_H-M   'P 1'
#
loop_
_entity.id
_entity.type
_entity.pdbx_description
1 polymer ?
#
loop_
_entity_poly.entity_id
_entity_poly.type
_entity_poly.pdbx_seq_one_letter_code
_entity_poly.pdbx_strand_id
1 'polypeptide(L)'
;MNRAIRNKVAWSSGNTCTTFDSTIENCFIYLHGNHIATYNYNNQELSLFDGGWQSNTTKSRLNALCYEFATGFSVFQKNWNWFVSDFQSKVIRDFSDGITVNYNGCF
;
A
#
# COMPACT_ATOMS: atom_id res chain seq x y z
N MET A 1 -0.83 11.23 6.19
CA MET A 1 -1.35 9.86 5.96
C MET A 1 -0.65 8.83 6.84
N ASN A 2 0.64 8.69 6.73
CA ASN A 2 1.36 7.62 7.43
C ASN A 2 1.29 7.74 8.96
N ARG A 3 1.33 8.97 9.50
CA ARG A 3 1.19 9.18 10.95
C ARG A 3 -0.16 8.68 11.46
N ALA A 4 -1.24 8.98 10.71
CA ALA A 4 -2.59 8.54 11.10
C ALA A 4 -2.69 7.01 11.08
N ILE A 5 -2.08 6.35 10.10
CA ILE A 5 -2.05 4.89 10.04
C ILE A 5 -1.28 4.33 11.24
N ARG A 6 -0.11 4.88 11.58
CA ARG A 6 0.67 4.46 12.75
C ARG A 6 -0.11 4.63 14.05
N ASN A 7 -0.88 5.71 14.16
CA ASN A 7 -1.64 6.05 15.38
C ASN A 7 -3.01 5.39 15.42
N LYS A 8 -3.36 4.58 14.43
CA LYS A 8 -4.65 3.87 14.35
C LYS A 8 -5.84 4.81 14.43
N VAL A 9 -5.77 5.92 13.70
CA VAL A 9 -6.84 6.91 13.66
C VAL A 9 -7.28 7.15 12.23
N ALA A 10 -8.57 7.50 12.06
CA ALA A 10 -9.08 7.89 10.76
C ALA A 10 -8.49 9.24 10.36
N TRP A 11 -8.26 9.41 9.05
CA TRP A 11 -7.66 10.63 8.52
C TRP A 11 -8.17 10.89 7.11
N SER A 12 -8.23 12.14 6.75
CA SER A 12 -8.71 12.54 5.42
C SER A 12 -8.06 13.85 5.02
N SER A 13 -7.58 13.92 3.79
CA SER A 13 -7.05 15.14 3.20
C SER A 13 -7.16 15.05 1.68
N GLY A 14 -7.85 16.03 1.08
CA GLY A 14 -8.06 16.04 -0.36
C GLY A 14 -8.79 14.78 -0.82
N ASN A 15 -8.16 14.03 -1.71
CA ASN A 15 -8.73 12.82 -2.30
C ASN A 15 -8.29 11.52 -1.61
N THR A 16 -7.53 11.62 -0.52
CA THR A 16 -6.98 10.46 0.19
C THR A 16 -7.59 10.38 1.58
N CYS A 17 -8.01 9.18 2.00
CA CYS A 17 -8.48 8.98 3.36
C CYS A 17 -8.08 7.60 3.89
N THR A 18 -8.05 7.49 5.21
CA THR A 18 -7.79 6.23 5.90
C THR A 18 -8.87 5.98 6.94
N THR A 19 -9.22 4.71 7.14
CA THR A 19 -10.13 4.27 8.20
C THR A 19 -9.46 3.15 8.97
N PHE A 20 -9.80 3.03 10.25
CA PHE A 20 -9.25 1.98 11.12
C PHE A 20 -10.39 1.13 11.68
N ASP A 21 -10.26 -0.19 11.56
CA ASP A 21 -11.20 -1.15 12.14
C ASP A 21 -10.50 -1.88 13.29
N SER A 22 -10.90 -1.56 14.53
CA SER A 22 -10.28 -2.13 15.72
C SER A 22 -10.65 -3.60 15.93
N THR A 23 -11.74 -4.07 15.34
CA THR A 23 -12.18 -5.46 15.47
C THR A 23 -11.21 -6.42 14.83
N ILE A 24 -10.69 -6.06 13.65
CA ILE A 24 -9.77 -6.91 12.88
C ILE A 24 -8.36 -6.32 12.82
N GLU A 25 -8.11 -5.19 13.50
CA GLU A 25 -6.81 -4.53 13.54
C GLU A 25 -6.26 -4.23 12.15
N ASN A 26 -7.10 -3.66 11.28
CA ASN A 26 -6.73 -3.28 9.92
C ASN A 26 -6.98 -1.79 9.70
N CYS A 27 -6.10 -1.19 8.90
CA CYS A 27 -6.30 0.16 8.38
C CYS A 27 -6.55 0.05 6.88
N PHE A 28 -7.61 0.70 6.41
CA PHE A 28 -7.96 0.74 4.99
C PHE A 28 -7.64 2.10 4.42
N ILE A 29 -6.97 2.13 3.28
CA ILE A 29 -6.54 3.36 2.62
C ILE A 29 -7.28 3.51 1.30
N TYR A 30 -7.85 4.70 1.07
CA TYR A 30 -8.65 5.01 -0.11
C TYR A 30 -8.09 6.24 -0.84
N LEU A 31 -8.17 6.21 -2.16
CA LEU A 31 -7.87 7.34 -3.03
C LEU A 31 -9.08 7.56 -3.93
N HIS A 32 -9.65 8.78 -3.91
CA HIS A 32 -10.91 9.09 -4.63
C HIS A 32 -12.05 8.10 -4.30
N GLY A 33 -12.10 7.63 -3.05
CA GLY A 33 -13.09 6.65 -2.63
C GLY A 33 -12.80 5.21 -3.06
N ASN A 34 -11.71 4.95 -3.76
CA ASN A 34 -11.31 3.61 -4.19
C ASN A 34 -10.28 3.03 -3.24
N HIS A 35 -10.50 1.79 -2.81
CA HIS A 35 -9.59 1.09 -1.91
C HIS A 35 -8.27 0.80 -2.63
N ILE A 36 -7.15 1.30 -2.09
CA ILE A 36 -5.83 1.10 -2.69
C ILE A 36 -4.88 0.31 -1.80
N ALA A 37 -5.14 0.22 -0.49
CA ALA A 37 -4.26 -0.56 0.39
C ALA A 37 -4.97 -0.93 1.67
N THR A 38 -4.49 -2.00 2.29
CA THR A 38 -4.88 -2.42 3.65
C THR A 38 -3.61 -2.74 4.43
N TYR A 39 -3.48 -2.16 5.62
CA TYR A 39 -2.38 -2.49 6.53
C TYR A 39 -2.91 -3.32 7.69
N ASN A 40 -2.37 -4.53 7.86
CA ASN A 40 -2.71 -5.41 8.97
C ASN A 40 -1.67 -5.24 10.07
N TYR A 41 -2.09 -4.72 11.24
CA TYR A 41 -1.17 -4.43 12.35
C TYR A 41 -0.64 -5.70 13.01
N ASN A 42 -1.42 -6.77 13.02
CA ASN A 42 -1.01 -8.02 13.66
C ASN A 42 0.14 -8.71 12.92
N ASN A 43 0.05 -8.74 11.58
CA ASN A 43 1.04 -9.39 10.74
C ASN A 43 2.08 -8.42 10.19
N GLN A 44 1.84 -7.10 10.33
CA GLN A 44 2.65 -6.05 9.72
C GLN A 44 2.73 -6.23 8.20
N GLU A 45 1.60 -6.59 7.59
CA GLU A 45 1.49 -6.80 6.16
C GLU A 45 0.71 -5.67 5.50
N LEU A 46 1.23 -5.20 4.37
CA LEU A 46 0.60 -4.19 3.54
C LEU A 46 0.13 -4.85 2.25
N SER A 47 -1.17 -4.84 2.03
CA SER A 47 -1.78 -5.35 0.79
C SER A 47 -2.05 -4.17 -0.14
N LEU A 48 -1.67 -4.30 -1.41
CA LEU A 48 -1.72 -3.22 -2.39
C LEU A 48 -2.78 -3.51 -3.46
N PHE A 49 -3.50 -2.46 -3.85
CA PHE A 49 -4.55 -2.52 -4.88
C PHE A 49 -4.41 -1.31 -5.79
N ASP A 50 -4.82 -1.41 -7.04
CA ASP A 50 -4.79 -0.29 -7.96
C ASP A 50 -6.04 0.60 -7.88
N GLY A 51 -7.04 0.17 -7.14
CA GLY A 51 -8.30 0.91 -7.01
C GLY A 51 -9.16 0.90 -8.27
N GLY A 52 -8.85 0.04 -9.21
CA GLY A 52 -9.50 -0.02 -10.52
C GLY A 52 -8.93 0.96 -11.54
N TRP A 53 -7.90 1.73 -11.18
CA TRP A 53 -7.30 2.73 -12.06
C TRP A 53 -5.82 2.89 -11.77
N GLN A 54 -4.98 2.46 -12.72
CA GLN A 54 -3.52 2.53 -12.57
C GLN A 54 -3.01 3.92 -12.96
N SER A 55 -3.02 4.85 -12.00
CA SER A 55 -2.58 6.22 -12.20
C SER A 55 -1.26 6.50 -11.48
N ASN A 56 -0.59 7.60 -11.87
CA ASN A 56 0.62 8.05 -11.18
C ASN A 56 0.33 8.45 -9.73
N THR A 57 -0.84 9.00 -9.46
CA THR A 57 -1.23 9.36 -8.10
C THR A 57 -1.38 8.13 -7.22
N THR A 58 -2.05 7.08 -7.72
CA THR A 58 -2.17 5.81 -7.00
C THR A 58 -0.79 5.23 -6.71
N LYS A 59 0.07 5.16 -7.71
CA LYS A 59 1.42 4.63 -7.58
C LYS A 59 2.24 5.43 -6.55
N SER A 60 2.12 6.75 -6.56
CA SER A 60 2.79 7.61 -5.58
C SER A 60 2.35 7.31 -4.15
N ARG A 61 1.04 7.11 -3.95
CA ARG A 61 0.50 6.77 -2.62
C ARG A 61 0.98 5.40 -2.16
N LEU A 62 0.97 4.42 -3.06
CA LEU A 62 1.45 3.07 -2.74
C LEU A 62 2.93 3.08 -2.36
N ASN A 63 3.74 3.85 -3.07
CA ASN A 63 5.16 3.97 -2.75
C ASN A 63 5.40 4.66 -1.41
N ALA A 64 4.60 5.66 -1.05
CA ALA A 64 4.68 6.30 0.26
C ALA A 64 4.36 5.30 1.38
N LEU A 65 3.36 4.43 1.17
CA LEU A 65 3.01 3.38 2.12
C LEU A 65 4.11 2.33 2.23
N CYS A 66 4.68 1.89 1.11
CA CYS A 66 5.78 0.94 1.11
C CYS A 66 7.00 1.50 1.83
N TYR A 67 7.33 2.76 1.59
CA TYR A 67 8.47 3.41 2.25
C TYR A 67 8.35 3.33 3.76
N GLU A 68 7.15 3.50 4.28
CA GLU A 68 6.90 3.56 5.73
C GLU A 68 6.71 2.18 6.35
N PHE A 69 5.96 1.29 5.69
CA PHE A 69 5.47 0.05 6.28
C PHE A 69 6.09 -1.21 5.68
N ALA A 70 6.74 -1.10 4.54
CA ALA A 70 7.37 -2.22 3.85
C ALA A 70 8.63 -1.72 3.15
N THR A 71 9.62 -1.30 3.93
CA THR A 71 10.85 -0.71 3.43
C THR A 71 11.56 -1.66 2.48
N GLY A 72 11.95 -1.16 1.31
CA GLY A 72 12.61 -1.95 0.27
C GLY A 72 11.68 -2.39 -0.85
N PHE A 73 10.36 -2.25 -0.67
CA PHE A 73 9.41 -2.51 -1.74
C PHE A 73 9.06 -1.22 -2.47
N SER A 74 8.82 -1.34 -3.77
CA SER A 74 8.34 -0.22 -4.58
C SER A 74 7.46 -0.71 -5.71
N VAL A 75 6.54 0.17 -6.14
CA VAL A 75 5.66 -0.06 -7.28
C VAL A 75 6.17 0.82 -8.42
N PHE A 76 6.38 0.22 -9.58
CA PHE A 76 6.84 0.97 -10.74
C PHE A 76 6.14 0.50 -12.02
N GLN A 77 6.24 1.31 -13.06
CA GLN A 77 5.61 1.02 -14.35
C GLN A 77 6.68 0.89 -15.42
N LYS A 78 6.53 -0.13 -16.26
CA LYS A 78 7.39 -0.35 -17.44
C LYS A 78 6.55 -0.95 -18.54
N ASN A 79 6.64 -0.39 -19.75
CA ASN A 79 5.86 -0.84 -20.91
C ASN A 79 4.35 -0.94 -20.60
N TRP A 80 3.82 0.07 -19.89
CA TRP A 80 2.42 0.20 -19.51
C TRP A 80 1.96 -0.81 -18.46
N ASN A 81 2.82 -1.68 -17.96
CA ASN A 81 2.50 -2.66 -16.92
C ASN A 81 3.09 -2.23 -15.58
N TRP A 82 2.36 -2.52 -14.51
CA TRP A 82 2.82 -2.26 -13.15
C TRP A 82 3.51 -3.48 -12.57
N PHE A 83 4.55 -3.20 -11.81
CA PHE A 83 5.38 -4.21 -11.14
C PHE A 83 5.65 -3.81 -9.70
N VAL A 84 5.91 -4.81 -8.86
CA VAL A 84 6.40 -4.61 -7.48
C VAL A 84 7.80 -5.18 -7.41
N SER A 85 8.75 -4.38 -6.93
CA SER A 85 10.12 -4.84 -6.74
C SER A 85 10.45 -4.94 -5.26
N ASP A 86 11.22 -5.96 -4.89
CA ASP A 86 11.86 -6.09 -3.59
C ASP A 86 13.35 -5.79 -3.78
N PHE A 87 13.79 -4.67 -3.25
CA PHE A 87 15.15 -4.21 -3.42
C PHE A 87 16.17 -5.17 -2.78
N GLN A 88 15.82 -5.78 -1.65
CA GLN A 88 16.74 -6.66 -0.92
C GLN A 88 16.96 -7.99 -1.64
N SER A 89 15.89 -8.65 -2.05
CA SER A 89 15.96 -9.93 -2.76
C SER A 89 16.21 -9.77 -4.25
N LYS A 90 16.04 -8.54 -4.78
CA LYS A 90 16.13 -8.23 -6.21
C LYS A 90 15.10 -8.99 -7.04
N VAL A 91 13.97 -9.34 -6.43
CA VAL A 91 12.85 -9.99 -7.10
C VAL A 91 11.89 -8.93 -7.61
N ILE A 92 11.42 -9.11 -8.85
CA ILE A 92 10.40 -8.26 -9.47
C ILE A 92 9.22 -9.16 -9.80
N ARG A 93 8.02 -8.74 -9.40
CA ARG A 93 6.77 -9.46 -9.67
C ARG A 93 5.77 -8.55 -10.37
N ASP A 94 4.89 -9.13 -11.17
CA ASP A 94 3.77 -8.40 -11.73
C ASP A 94 2.88 -7.90 -10.61
N PHE A 95 2.42 -6.64 -10.72
CA PHE A 95 1.45 -6.10 -9.78
C PHE A 95 0.11 -6.81 -9.99
N SER A 96 -0.49 -7.27 -8.91
CA SER A 96 -1.85 -7.78 -8.91
C SER A 96 -2.57 -7.26 -7.67
N ASP A 97 -3.88 -7.05 -7.78
CA ASP A 97 -4.68 -6.59 -6.65
C ASP A 97 -4.58 -7.58 -5.48
N GLY A 98 -4.28 -7.04 -4.31
CA GLY A 98 -4.10 -7.82 -3.11
C GLY A 98 -2.68 -8.36 -2.90
N ILE A 99 -1.74 -8.00 -3.77
CA ILE A 99 -0.34 -8.38 -3.54
C ILE A 99 0.11 -7.86 -2.18
N THR A 100 0.71 -8.73 -1.39
CA THR A 100 1.06 -8.43 0.00
C THR A 100 2.56 -8.29 0.13
N VAL A 101 2.98 -7.21 0.79
CA VAL A 101 4.39 -6.94 1.11
C VAL A 101 4.50 -6.72 2.61
N ASN A 102 5.62 -7.06 3.20
CA ASN A 102 5.81 -6.82 4.61
C ASN A 102 7.25 -6.41 4.91
N TYR A 103 7.44 -5.96 6.16
CA TYR A 103 8.73 -5.47 6.63
C TYR A 103 9.85 -6.50 6.51
N ASN A 104 9.50 -7.80 6.53
CA ASN A 104 10.48 -8.90 6.46
C ASN A 104 10.83 -9.28 5.02
N GLY A 105 10.33 -8.55 4.03
CA GLY A 105 10.69 -8.79 2.63
C GLY A 105 9.99 -9.96 1.97
N CYS A 106 8.82 -10.36 2.45
CA CYS A 106 8.03 -11.43 1.82
C CYS A 106 6.98 -10.86 0.86
N PHE A 107 6.85 -11.49 -0.28
CA PHE A 107 5.74 -11.20 -1.18
C PHE A 107 4.52 -12.01 -0.81
#